data_08b34e6c775cde5bff81aae78b351155
#
_entry.id   08b34e6c775cde5bff81aae78b351155
#
_cell.length_a   1.000
_cell.length_b   1.000
_cell.length_c   1.000
_cell.angle_alpha   90.00
_cell.angle_beta   90.00
_cell.angle_gamma   90.00
#
_symmetry.space_group_name_H-M   'P 1'
#
loop_
_entity.id
_entity.type
_entity.pdbx_description
1 polymer ?
#
loop_
_entity_poly.entity_id
_entity_poly.type
_entity_poly.pdbx_seq_one_letter_code
_entity_poly.pdbx_strand_id
1 'polypeptide(L)'
;MSTCQSGNNKKSNLCILCPRNCKADRHHGQKGVCGVTGTGIYGARAALHMWEEPCISGENGSGAVFFSGCPLRCVYCQNYQIACAERGTEITVERLSEIFLELQEQNAANINLVTPTHYTLEIIHAIKFARAKGLRIPIVYNCSGYEKVETLQLLDGIVDIYLVDYKYEDSEIAKRYSNAADYPSVVKLALAEMVRQCGDAEFDAKDMMKRGVIARHLLLPGYLENAKAVVKYVYDTYGDKVFLSLMNQYTPLPHVEKWPELNRRVTEEEYDELVDYAIELGVENGFIQEGETAEESFIPEFDNEGWKG
;
A
#
# COMPACT_ATOMS: atom_id res chain seq x y z
N MET A 1 -14.34 49.91 23.74
CA MET A 1 -12.97 49.38 23.64
C MET A 1 -13.06 47.91 23.91
N SER A 2 -13.13 47.10 22.87
CA SER A 2 -13.21 45.64 22.98
C SER A 2 -12.04 45.08 22.15
N THR A 3 -11.04 44.58 22.85
CA THR A 3 -9.81 44.03 22.27
C THR A 3 -10.13 42.60 21.76
N CYS A 4 -10.22 42.47 20.45
CA CYS A 4 -10.27 41.21 19.77
C CYS A 4 -8.89 40.53 19.91
N GLN A 5 -8.76 39.53 20.79
CA GLN A 5 -7.59 38.68 20.87
C GLN A 5 -7.59 37.73 19.66
N SER A 6 -6.75 38.02 18.70
CA SER A 6 -6.40 37.12 17.60
C SER A 6 -5.65 35.91 18.16
N GLY A 7 -6.35 34.84 18.42
CA GLY A 7 -5.75 33.55 18.77
C GLY A 7 -4.86 33.04 17.61
N ASN A 8 -3.56 33.13 17.80
CA ASN A 8 -2.54 32.56 16.91
C ASN A 8 -2.59 31.04 17.02
N ASN A 9 -3.45 30.42 16.26
CA ASN A 9 -3.46 28.96 16.05
C ASN A 9 -2.24 28.62 15.16
N LYS A 10 -1.05 28.53 15.75
CA LYS A 10 0.09 27.88 15.11
C LYS A 10 -0.29 26.42 14.92
N LYS A 11 -0.87 26.05 13.74
CA LYS A 11 -0.92 24.67 13.31
C LYS A 11 0.50 24.12 13.41
N SER A 12 0.73 23.13 14.24
CA SER A 12 2.04 22.51 14.36
C SER A 12 2.38 21.86 13.01
N ASN A 13 3.48 22.28 12.39
CA ASN A 13 3.97 21.70 11.12
C ASN A 13 4.55 20.28 11.29
N LEU A 14 4.27 19.65 12.43
CA LEU A 14 4.79 18.33 12.80
C LEU A 14 4.00 17.23 12.12
N CYS A 15 4.71 16.29 11.46
CA CYS A 15 4.10 15.18 10.75
C CYS A 15 3.43 14.19 11.70
N ILE A 16 2.12 13.95 11.48
CA ILE A 16 1.29 13.01 12.24
C ILE A 16 0.45 12.12 11.30
N LEU A 17 0.84 11.99 10.02
CA LEU A 17 0.06 11.31 8.97
C LEU A 17 -0.05 9.80 9.14
N CYS A 18 0.91 9.16 9.80
CA CYS A 18 0.92 7.70 9.96
C CYS A 18 0.97 7.31 11.45
N PRO A 19 0.73 6.04 11.80
CA PRO A 19 0.74 5.57 13.21
C PRO A 19 2.07 5.79 13.94
N ARG A 20 3.17 5.98 13.22
CA ARG A 20 4.48 6.31 13.84
C ARG A 20 4.45 7.60 14.65
N ASN A 21 3.55 8.55 14.34
CA ASN A 21 3.42 9.83 15.04
C ASN A 21 4.78 10.47 15.37
N CYS A 22 5.72 10.40 14.44
CA CYS A 22 7.13 10.78 14.67
C CYS A 22 7.32 12.28 14.92
N LYS A 23 6.33 13.10 14.60
CA LYS A 23 6.33 14.55 14.78
C LYS A 23 7.55 15.24 14.14
N ALA A 24 8.06 14.66 13.04
CA ALA A 24 9.15 15.26 12.30
C ALA A 24 8.70 16.58 11.68
N ASP A 25 9.50 17.63 11.86
CA ASP A 25 9.32 18.91 11.16
C ASP A 25 9.94 18.80 9.76
N ARG A 26 9.19 18.17 8.83
CA ARG A 26 9.65 17.94 7.47
C ARG A 26 9.92 19.23 6.71
N HIS A 27 9.20 20.31 7.01
CA HIS A 27 9.39 21.62 6.39
C HIS A 27 10.76 22.24 6.71
N HIS A 28 11.30 21.90 7.88
CA HIS A 28 12.65 22.36 8.31
C HIS A 28 13.70 21.25 8.17
N GLY A 29 13.48 20.27 7.29
CA GLY A 29 14.48 19.28 6.92
C GLY A 29 14.63 18.10 7.87
N GLN A 30 13.73 17.92 8.87
CA GLN A 30 13.76 16.73 9.70
C GLN A 30 13.22 15.51 8.94
N LYS A 31 13.95 14.39 9.04
CA LYS A 31 13.49 13.12 8.48
C LYS A 31 12.47 12.46 9.40
N GLY A 32 11.34 12.04 8.83
CA GLY A 32 10.41 11.15 9.49
C GLY A 32 10.96 9.72 9.61
N VAL A 33 10.25 8.85 10.35
CA VAL A 33 10.54 7.39 10.38
C VAL A 33 10.50 6.79 8.97
N CYS A 34 9.64 7.32 8.10
CA CYS A 34 9.57 6.93 6.68
C CYS A 34 10.85 7.24 5.87
N GLY A 35 11.79 8.00 6.42
CA GLY A 35 13.02 8.39 5.74
C GLY A 35 12.91 9.67 4.90
N VAL A 36 11.71 10.23 4.78
CA VAL A 36 11.44 11.40 3.93
C VAL A 36 11.60 12.70 4.72
N THR A 37 12.08 13.73 4.03
CA THR A 37 12.21 15.12 4.49
C THR A 37 11.62 16.06 3.46
N GLY A 38 11.43 17.34 3.82
CA GLY A 38 10.93 18.36 2.89
C GLY A 38 9.44 18.28 2.59
N THR A 39 9.02 19.05 1.62
CA THR A 39 7.63 19.21 1.18
C THR A 39 7.38 18.63 -0.21
N GLY A 40 8.41 18.20 -0.90
CA GLY A 40 8.33 17.57 -2.20
C GLY A 40 7.92 16.10 -2.12
N ILE A 41 7.48 15.56 -3.24
CA ILE A 41 7.09 14.16 -3.39
C ILE A 41 8.27 13.42 -4.00
N TYR A 42 8.78 12.40 -3.30
CA TYR A 42 9.86 11.56 -3.78
C TYR A 42 9.31 10.25 -4.28
N GLY A 43 9.69 9.84 -5.47
CA GLY A 43 9.33 8.54 -6.03
C GLY A 43 10.39 8.09 -7.04
N ALA A 44 10.25 6.86 -7.50
CA ALA A 44 11.29 6.20 -8.25
C ALA A 44 10.82 5.57 -9.57
N ARG A 45 9.52 5.49 -9.80
CA ARG A 45 8.96 4.94 -11.03
C ARG A 45 7.47 5.28 -11.16
N ALA A 46 7.03 5.52 -12.39
CA ALA A 46 5.62 5.61 -12.75
C ALA A 46 5.43 4.96 -14.13
N ALA A 47 4.91 3.74 -14.16
CA ALA A 47 4.79 2.95 -15.40
C ALA A 47 3.66 1.93 -15.29
N LEU A 48 3.28 1.33 -16.42
CA LEU A 48 2.35 0.21 -16.45
C LEU A 48 2.97 -1.01 -15.76
N HIS A 49 2.20 -1.62 -14.86
CA HIS A 49 2.59 -2.81 -14.10
C HIS A 49 1.55 -3.91 -14.29
N MET A 50 2.01 -5.09 -14.72
CA MET A 50 1.12 -6.19 -15.15
C MET A 50 0.85 -7.23 -14.07
N TRP A 51 1.45 -7.09 -12.88
CA TRP A 51 1.57 -8.16 -11.89
C TRP A 51 0.78 -7.91 -10.60
N GLU A 52 -0.22 -7.02 -10.63
CA GLU A 52 -1.21 -6.92 -9.56
C GLU A 52 -2.32 -7.96 -9.81
N GLU A 53 -3.30 -8.05 -8.92
CA GLU A 53 -4.44 -8.93 -9.08
C GLU A 53 -5.12 -8.74 -10.45
N PRO A 54 -5.69 -9.81 -11.05
CA PRO A 54 -6.27 -9.75 -12.41
C PRO A 54 -7.29 -8.62 -12.58
N CYS A 55 -8.12 -8.36 -11.57
CA CYS A 55 -9.12 -7.28 -11.61
C CYS A 55 -8.53 -5.88 -11.44
N ILE A 56 -7.22 -5.75 -11.11
CA ILE A 56 -6.49 -4.49 -10.98
C ILE A 56 -5.64 -4.22 -12.22
N SER A 57 -4.84 -5.19 -12.67
CA SER A 57 -3.97 -5.02 -13.85
C SER A 57 -4.71 -5.23 -15.16
N GLY A 58 -5.59 -6.22 -15.25
CA GLY A 58 -6.24 -6.60 -16.48
C GLY A 58 -5.23 -6.84 -17.62
N GLU A 59 -5.67 -6.61 -18.85
CA GLU A 59 -4.82 -6.75 -20.04
C GLU A 59 -3.90 -5.53 -20.28
N ASN A 60 -4.26 -4.37 -19.77
CA ASN A 60 -3.56 -3.11 -20.06
C ASN A 60 -2.50 -2.74 -19.02
N GLY A 61 -2.53 -3.38 -17.87
CA GLY A 61 -1.69 -3.05 -16.72
C GLY A 61 -2.24 -1.94 -15.83
N SER A 62 -1.82 -1.98 -14.59
CA SER A 62 -2.07 -0.96 -13.57
C SER A 62 -1.07 0.18 -13.72
N GLY A 63 -1.50 1.44 -13.67
CA GLY A 63 -0.62 2.61 -13.71
C GLY A 63 0.07 2.81 -12.35
N ALA A 64 1.11 2.04 -12.09
CA ALA A 64 1.79 1.99 -10.80
C ALA A 64 2.72 3.18 -10.60
N VAL A 65 2.51 3.88 -9.49
CA VAL A 65 3.29 5.05 -9.05
C VAL A 65 4.00 4.70 -7.75
N PHE A 66 5.31 4.46 -7.82
CA PHE A 66 6.13 4.00 -6.69
C PHE A 66 6.73 5.19 -5.92
N PHE A 67 6.21 5.44 -4.73
CA PHE A 67 6.72 6.47 -3.84
C PHE A 67 7.92 6.00 -3.03
N SER A 68 8.85 6.92 -2.77
CA SER A 68 10.03 6.67 -1.96
C SER A 68 9.75 6.97 -0.48
N GLY A 69 10.32 6.12 0.40
CA GLY A 69 10.05 6.12 1.82
C GLY A 69 8.91 5.15 2.20
N CYS A 70 8.92 4.68 3.44
CA CYS A 70 7.87 3.80 3.97
C CYS A 70 7.78 3.92 5.49
N PRO A 71 6.59 4.13 6.07
CA PRO A 71 6.43 4.20 7.52
C PRO A 71 6.63 2.85 8.22
N LEU A 72 6.41 1.73 7.52
CA LEU A 72 6.53 0.39 8.11
C LEU A 72 7.96 -0.17 8.01
N ARG A 73 8.62 -0.09 6.83
CA ARG A 73 10.01 -0.48 6.61
C ARG A 73 10.31 -1.93 7.04
N CYS A 74 9.52 -2.87 6.52
CA CYS A 74 9.70 -4.30 6.80
C CYS A 74 11.10 -4.77 6.38
N VAL A 75 11.74 -5.61 7.19
CA VAL A 75 13.08 -6.14 6.93
C VAL A 75 13.16 -7.01 5.67
N TYR A 76 12.05 -7.56 5.22
CA TYR A 76 11.94 -8.41 4.03
C TYR A 76 11.34 -7.68 2.81
N CYS A 77 11.31 -6.35 2.82
CA CYS A 77 10.66 -5.60 1.76
C CYS A 77 11.36 -5.81 0.41
N GLN A 78 10.62 -6.28 -0.60
CA GLN A 78 11.14 -6.42 -1.96
C GLN A 78 11.56 -5.06 -2.55
N ASN A 79 10.82 -4.01 -2.18
CA ASN A 79 11.08 -2.64 -2.60
C ASN A 79 11.99 -1.88 -1.61
N TYR A 80 12.91 -2.57 -0.92
CA TYR A 80 13.69 -2.00 0.19
C TYR A 80 14.45 -0.72 -0.19
N GLN A 81 14.98 -0.64 -1.41
CA GLN A 81 15.76 0.52 -1.89
C GLN A 81 14.93 1.80 -1.85
N ILE A 82 13.67 1.75 -2.27
CA ILE A 82 12.78 2.90 -2.20
C ILE A 82 12.13 3.03 -0.82
N ALA A 83 11.81 1.92 -0.16
CA ALA A 83 11.24 1.93 1.19
C ALA A 83 12.17 2.57 2.24
N CYS A 84 13.49 2.43 2.07
CA CYS A 84 14.49 3.08 2.90
C CYS A 84 14.79 4.54 2.50
N ALA A 85 14.14 5.05 1.45
CA ALA A 85 14.38 6.36 0.86
C ALA A 85 15.86 6.54 0.39
N GLU A 86 16.48 5.46 -0.07
CA GLU A 86 17.83 5.47 -0.66
C GLU A 86 17.80 5.88 -2.14
N ARG A 87 16.65 5.64 -2.79
CA ARG A 87 16.39 6.01 -4.18
C ARG A 87 15.12 6.84 -4.28
N GLY A 88 15.06 7.67 -5.27
CA GLY A 88 13.91 8.51 -5.60
C GLY A 88 14.34 9.92 -5.96
N THR A 89 13.53 10.55 -6.78
CA THR A 89 13.70 11.94 -7.23
C THR A 89 12.50 12.76 -6.77
N GLU A 90 12.76 14.00 -6.38
CA GLU A 90 11.71 14.93 -5.96
C GLU A 90 10.96 15.49 -7.18
N ILE A 91 9.63 15.57 -7.06
CA ILE A 91 8.74 16.23 -8.01
C ILE A 91 7.73 17.11 -7.27
N THR A 92 7.04 17.96 -8.02
CA THR A 92 5.94 18.80 -7.52
C THR A 92 4.60 18.06 -7.58
N VAL A 93 3.59 18.62 -6.91
CA VAL A 93 2.19 18.13 -6.97
C VAL A 93 1.64 18.23 -8.40
N GLU A 94 2.02 19.29 -9.14
CA GLU A 94 1.61 19.49 -10.53
C GLU A 94 2.17 18.38 -11.42
N ARG A 95 3.46 18.04 -11.25
CA ARG A 95 4.10 16.94 -12.02
C ARG A 95 3.43 15.60 -11.71
N LEU A 96 3.12 15.33 -10.44
CA LEU A 96 2.39 14.10 -10.07
C LEU A 96 1.02 14.04 -10.74
N SER A 97 0.31 15.17 -10.83
CA SER A 97 -0.95 15.26 -11.56
C SER A 97 -0.81 14.96 -13.06
N GLU A 98 0.29 15.41 -13.69
CA GLU A 98 0.61 15.11 -15.10
C GLU A 98 0.92 13.62 -15.29
N ILE A 99 1.70 13.02 -14.42
CA ILE A 99 1.97 11.56 -14.43
C ILE A 99 0.67 10.75 -14.44
N PHE A 100 -0.31 11.12 -13.62
CA PHE A 100 -1.61 10.42 -13.61
C PHE A 100 -2.34 10.49 -14.97
N LEU A 101 -2.27 11.64 -15.64
CA LEU A 101 -2.86 11.80 -16.97
C LEU A 101 -2.08 11.04 -18.03
N GLU A 102 -0.75 11.07 -17.98
CA GLU A 102 0.12 10.32 -18.90
C GLU A 102 -0.13 8.81 -18.80
N LEU A 103 -0.30 8.27 -17.58
CA LEU A 103 -0.65 6.86 -17.38
C LEU A 103 -2.05 6.53 -17.94
N GLN A 104 -3.03 7.42 -17.76
CA GLN A 104 -4.34 7.27 -18.37
C GLN A 104 -4.26 7.28 -19.91
N GLU A 105 -3.46 8.15 -20.50
CA GLU A 105 -3.22 8.21 -21.96
C GLU A 105 -2.56 6.92 -22.49
N GLN A 106 -1.76 6.25 -21.65
CA GLN A 106 -1.19 4.92 -21.94
C GLN A 106 -2.20 3.78 -21.77
N ASN A 107 -3.48 4.07 -21.50
CA ASN A 107 -4.57 3.14 -21.25
C ASN A 107 -4.40 2.31 -19.96
N ALA A 108 -3.74 2.83 -18.94
CA ALA A 108 -3.70 2.18 -17.63
C ALA A 108 -5.12 1.88 -17.12
N ALA A 109 -5.32 0.72 -16.51
CA ALA A 109 -6.61 0.31 -15.94
C ALA A 109 -7.04 1.20 -14.75
N ASN A 110 -6.08 1.73 -14.03
CA ASN A 110 -6.23 2.59 -12.85
C ASN A 110 -4.94 3.38 -12.59
N ILE A 111 -4.96 4.26 -11.58
CA ILE A 111 -3.75 4.84 -10.97
C ILE A 111 -3.51 4.11 -9.66
N ASN A 112 -2.43 3.35 -9.57
CA ASN A 112 -2.05 2.55 -8.41
C ASN A 112 -0.94 3.23 -7.62
N LEU A 113 -1.29 3.77 -6.47
CA LEU A 113 -0.40 4.53 -5.59
C LEU A 113 0.31 3.58 -4.63
N VAL A 114 1.56 3.21 -4.91
CA VAL A 114 2.32 2.23 -4.12
C VAL A 114 3.05 2.91 -2.97
N THR A 115 2.72 2.55 -1.75
CA THR A 115 3.23 3.12 -0.49
C THR A 115 2.98 4.64 -0.34
N PRO A 116 1.73 5.12 -0.46
CA PRO A 116 1.39 6.54 -0.54
C PRO A 116 1.27 7.24 0.81
N THR A 117 1.20 6.51 1.93
CA THR A 117 0.81 6.94 3.28
C THR A 117 1.37 8.32 3.69
N HIS A 118 2.64 8.55 3.48
CA HIS A 118 3.36 9.74 3.98
C HIS A 118 3.30 10.93 3.02
N TYR A 119 2.61 10.78 1.87
CA TYR A 119 2.31 11.82 0.89
C TYR A 119 0.80 12.03 0.69
N THR A 120 -0.03 11.55 1.61
CA THR A 120 -1.49 11.58 1.48
C THR A 120 -2.03 12.97 1.12
N LEU A 121 -1.53 14.03 1.73
CA LEU A 121 -2.01 15.39 1.47
C LEU A 121 -1.65 15.88 0.07
N GLU A 122 -0.41 15.66 -0.35
CA GLU A 122 0.10 16.01 -1.67
C GLU A 122 -0.62 15.21 -2.76
N ILE A 123 -0.86 13.92 -2.54
CA ILE A 123 -1.58 13.02 -3.43
C ILE A 123 -3.03 13.48 -3.63
N ILE A 124 -3.72 13.87 -2.56
CA ILE A 124 -5.09 14.41 -2.64
C ILE A 124 -5.13 15.64 -3.57
N HIS A 125 -4.15 16.53 -3.46
CA HIS A 125 -4.06 17.71 -4.32
C HIS A 125 -3.79 17.32 -5.78
N ALA A 126 -2.85 16.39 -6.02
CA ALA A 126 -2.53 15.92 -7.38
C ALA A 126 -3.73 15.24 -8.04
N ILE A 127 -4.47 14.39 -7.33
CA ILE A 127 -5.69 13.74 -7.85
C ILE A 127 -6.76 14.78 -8.20
N LYS A 128 -6.99 15.77 -7.35
CA LYS A 128 -7.95 16.84 -7.63
C LYS A 128 -7.57 17.65 -8.88
N PHE A 129 -6.28 17.95 -9.05
CA PHE A 129 -5.80 18.65 -10.25
C PHE A 129 -5.94 17.77 -11.50
N ALA A 130 -5.60 16.49 -11.42
CA ALA A 130 -5.74 15.56 -12.54
C ALA A 130 -7.23 15.35 -12.91
N ARG A 131 -8.12 15.17 -11.93
CA ARG A 131 -9.57 15.04 -12.17
C ARG A 131 -10.14 16.29 -12.84
N ALA A 132 -9.71 17.49 -12.45
CA ALA A 132 -10.10 18.73 -13.10
C ALA A 132 -9.63 18.82 -14.56
N LYS A 133 -8.54 18.12 -14.93
CA LYS A 133 -7.99 18.02 -16.29
C LYS A 133 -8.47 16.78 -17.06
N GLY A 134 -9.35 15.95 -16.49
CA GLY A 134 -9.97 14.84 -17.19
C GLY A 134 -9.51 13.43 -16.78
N LEU A 135 -8.85 13.26 -15.64
CA LEU A 135 -8.59 11.92 -15.06
C LEU A 135 -9.93 11.26 -14.68
N ARG A 136 -10.17 10.03 -15.19
CA ARG A 136 -11.43 9.29 -15.04
C ARG A 136 -11.25 7.85 -14.55
N ILE A 137 -10.05 7.28 -14.67
CA ILE A 137 -9.76 5.91 -14.24
C ILE A 137 -9.72 5.84 -12.70
N PRO A 138 -10.01 4.66 -12.11
CA PRO A 138 -10.03 4.49 -10.66
C PRO A 138 -8.68 4.80 -10.01
N ILE A 139 -8.72 5.22 -8.75
CA ILE A 139 -7.55 5.42 -7.89
C ILE A 139 -7.44 4.24 -6.94
N VAL A 140 -6.34 3.51 -7.01
CA VAL A 140 -5.97 2.41 -6.11
C VAL A 140 -4.98 2.93 -5.07
N TYR A 141 -5.29 2.72 -3.79
CA TYR A 141 -4.39 3.03 -2.68
C TYR A 141 -3.75 1.75 -2.17
N ASN A 142 -2.52 1.49 -2.62
CA ASN A 142 -1.75 0.27 -2.36
C ASN A 142 -0.83 0.51 -1.16
N CYS A 143 -1.20 -0.03 -0.01
CA CYS A 143 -0.56 0.29 1.25
C CYS A 143 -0.28 -0.93 2.12
N SER A 144 0.55 -0.74 3.14
CA SER A 144 0.94 -1.78 4.10
C SER A 144 -0.11 -2.07 5.18
N GLY A 145 -1.27 -1.43 5.17
CA GLY A 145 -2.26 -1.52 6.25
C GLY A 145 -1.87 -0.77 7.54
N TYR A 146 -0.64 -0.29 7.65
CA TYR A 146 -0.19 0.52 8.81
C TYR A 146 -0.59 1.98 8.62
N GLU A 147 -1.91 2.21 8.65
CA GLU A 147 -2.54 3.47 8.31
C GLU A 147 -3.26 4.07 9.51
N LYS A 148 -3.32 5.39 9.57
CA LYS A 148 -4.05 6.13 10.60
C LYS A 148 -5.47 6.42 10.10
N VAL A 149 -6.48 6.11 10.92
CA VAL A 149 -7.90 6.29 10.56
C VAL A 149 -8.19 7.73 10.13
N GLU A 150 -7.70 8.71 10.89
CA GLU A 150 -7.93 10.13 10.58
C GLU A 150 -7.28 10.56 9.26
N THR A 151 -6.21 9.90 8.84
CA THR A 151 -5.58 10.15 7.54
C THR A 151 -6.36 9.46 6.42
N LEU A 152 -6.84 8.23 6.63
CA LEU A 152 -7.72 7.55 5.68
C LEU A 152 -9.02 8.33 5.45
N GLN A 153 -9.61 8.94 6.48
CA GLN A 153 -10.81 9.76 6.34
C GLN A 153 -10.64 10.94 5.38
N LEU A 154 -9.42 11.45 5.18
CA LEU A 154 -9.14 12.48 4.18
C LEU A 154 -9.23 11.97 2.75
N LEU A 155 -9.18 10.65 2.55
CA LEU A 155 -9.23 9.96 1.27
C LEU A 155 -10.66 9.57 0.86
N ASP A 156 -11.64 9.76 1.74
CA ASP A 156 -13.04 9.43 1.47
C ASP A 156 -13.56 10.17 0.22
N GLY A 157 -14.11 9.44 -0.75
CA GLY A 157 -14.53 9.96 -2.05
C GLY A 157 -13.39 10.35 -3.01
N ILE A 158 -12.12 10.05 -2.66
CA ILE A 158 -10.93 10.29 -3.48
C ILE A 158 -10.35 8.98 -4.00
N VAL A 159 -10.21 7.99 -3.12
CA VAL A 159 -9.76 6.63 -3.43
C VAL A 159 -10.97 5.78 -3.77
N ASP A 160 -10.84 4.97 -4.79
CA ASP A 160 -11.89 4.07 -5.28
C ASP A 160 -11.65 2.63 -4.80
N ILE A 161 -10.38 2.20 -4.75
CA ILE A 161 -9.98 0.84 -4.39
C ILE A 161 -8.86 0.89 -3.35
N TYR A 162 -9.01 0.12 -2.27
CA TYR A 162 -7.92 -0.13 -1.32
C TYR A 162 -7.31 -1.50 -1.57
N LEU A 163 -6.01 -1.52 -1.85
CA LEU A 163 -5.19 -2.72 -1.99
C LEU A 163 -4.25 -2.77 -0.78
N VAL A 164 -4.61 -3.60 0.20
CA VAL A 164 -4.08 -3.53 1.57
C VAL A 164 -3.29 -4.77 1.90
N ASP A 165 -2.00 -4.63 2.14
CA ASP A 165 -1.22 -5.75 2.68
C ASP A 165 -1.52 -5.94 4.17
N TYR A 166 -2.27 -6.97 4.53
CA TYR A 166 -2.47 -7.37 5.92
C TYR A 166 -1.38 -8.36 6.34
N LYS A 167 -0.32 -7.86 6.99
CA LYS A 167 0.93 -8.60 7.15
C LYS A 167 0.98 -9.49 8.40
N TYR A 168 0.43 -9.03 9.53
CA TYR A 168 0.60 -9.68 10.83
C TYR A 168 -0.66 -9.64 11.68
N GLU A 169 -1.02 -10.76 12.31
CA GLU A 169 -1.91 -10.86 13.47
C GLU A 169 -1.12 -10.95 14.78
N ASP A 170 0.15 -11.33 14.72
CA ASP A 170 1.03 -11.45 15.87
C ASP A 170 1.88 -10.19 16.08
N SER A 171 1.77 -9.59 17.28
CA SER A 171 2.51 -8.38 17.66
C SER A 171 4.02 -8.57 17.76
N GLU A 172 4.49 -9.77 18.14
CA GLU A 172 5.93 -10.04 18.25
C GLU A 172 6.54 -10.22 16.86
N ILE A 173 5.84 -10.87 15.92
CA ILE A 173 6.25 -10.96 14.51
C ILE A 173 6.30 -9.55 13.90
N ALA A 174 5.26 -8.75 14.12
CA ALA A 174 5.18 -7.37 13.64
C ALA A 174 6.32 -6.49 14.21
N LYS A 175 6.62 -6.64 15.50
CA LYS A 175 7.74 -5.96 16.14
C LYS A 175 9.08 -6.42 15.58
N ARG A 176 9.26 -7.74 15.41
CA ARG A 176 10.50 -8.33 14.91
C ARG A 176 10.86 -7.87 13.51
N TYR A 177 9.90 -7.88 12.59
CA TYR A 177 10.16 -7.65 11.17
C TYR A 177 9.79 -6.25 10.65
N SER A 178 9.03 -5.48 11.43
CA SER A 178 8.60 -4.13 11.01
C SER A 178 8.72 -3.09 12.13
N ASN A 179 9.25 -3.46 13.29
CA ASN A 179 9.34 -2.59 14.48
C ASN A 179 7.99 -1.89 14.77
N ALA A 180 6.89 -2.63 14.68
CA ALA A 180 5.51 -2.15 14.81
C ALA A 180 4.66 -3.14 15.62
N ALA A 181 4.92 -3.27 16.93
CA ALA A 181 4.17 -4.17 17.81
C ALA A 181 2.67 -3.87 17.85
N ASP A 182 2.27 -2.66 17.54
CA ASP A 182 0.90 -2.17 17.46
C ASP A 182 0.21 -2.47 16.11
N TYR A 183 0.94 -3.06 15.13
CA TYR A 183 0.43 -3.31 13.78
C TYR A 183 -0.93 -4.04 13.76
N PRO A 184 -1.15 -5.15 14.50
CA PRO A 184 -2.43 -5.87 14.43
C PRO A 184 -3.63 -5.01 14.84
N SER A 185 -3.48 -4.16 15.86
CA SER A 185 -4.54 -3.25 16.28
C SER A 185 -4.76 -2.12 15.28
N VAL A 186 -3.69 -1.61 14.68
CA VAL A 186 -3.74 -0.52 13.70
C VAL A 186 -4.40 -0.97 12.40
N VAL A 187 -3.98 -2.11 11.85
CA VAL A 187 -4.51 -2.60 10.56
C VAL A 187 -5.99 -2.94 10.64
N LYS A 188 -6.47 -3.46 11.79
CA LYS A 188 -7.90 -3.73 12.02
C LYS A 188 -8.75 -2.47 11.92
N LEU A 189 -8.32 -1.40 12.55
CA LEU A 189 -9.01 -0.11 12.48
C LEU A 189 -8.92 0.52 11.08
N ALA A 190 -7.76 0.41 10.45
CA ALA A 190 -7.55 0.92 9.10
C ALA A 190 -8.44 0.18 8.08
N LEU A 191 -8.46 -1.15 8.13
CA LEU A 191 -9.28 -1.98 7.23
C LEU A 191 -10.78 -1.70 7.42
N ALA A 192 -11.24 -1.54 8.68
CA ALA A 192 -12.62 -1.17 8.95
C ALA A 192 -13.01 0.17 8.32
N GLU A 193 -12.11 1.17 8.37
CA GLU A 193 -12.35 2.47 7.73
C GLU A 193 -12.35 2.37 6.19
N MET A 194 -11.45 1.57 5.61
CA MET A 194 -11.38 1.34 4.16
C MET A 194 -12.66 0.66 3.65
N VAL A 195 -13.15 -0.36 4.36
CA VAL A 195 -14.43 -1.03 4.04
C VAL A 195 -15.61 -0.08 4.21
N ARG A 196 -15.60 0.79 5.24
CA ARG A 196 -16.64 1.82 5.41
C ARG A 196 -16.71 2.75 4.18
N GLN A 197 -15.55 3.13 3.63
CA GLN A 197 -15.47 4.06 2.51
C GLN A 197 -15.90 3.42 1.19
N CYS A 198 -15.45 2.19 0.91
CA CYS A 198 -15.71 1.53 -0.38
C CYS A 198 -17.04 0.76 -0.40
N GLY A 199 -17.48 0.19 0.73
CA GLY A 199 -18.63 -0.68 0.75
C GLY A 199 -18.36 -2.02 0.04
N ASP A 200 -19.36 -2.55 -0.63
CA ASP A 200 -19.26 -3.78 -1.41
C ASP A 200 -18.45 -3.54 -2.71
N ALA A 201 -17.80 -4.61 -3.20
CA ALA A 201 -16.99 -4.52 -4.39
C ALA A 201 -17.86 -4.31 -5.65
N GLU A 202 -17.41 -3.41 -6.52
CA GLU A 202 -18.05 -3.11 -7.81
C GLU A 202 -17.08 -3.41 -8.96
N PHE A 203 -17.57 -4.10 -9.98
CA PHE A 203 -16.80 -4.47 -11.17
C PHE A 203 -17.47 -3.92 -12.44
N ASP A 204 -16.69 -3.70 -13.48
CA ASP A 204 -17.23 -3.40 -14.80
C ASP A 204 -17.51 -4.69 -15.60
N ALA A 205 -18.01 -4.52 -16.83
CA ALA A 205 -18.36 -5.64 -17.73
C ALA A 205 -17.16 -6.50 -18.19
N LYS A 206 -15.94 -6.12 -17.82
CA LYS A 206 -14.70 -6.85 -18.08
C LYS A 206 -14.07 -7.39 -16.79
N ASP A 207 -14.85 -7.51 -15.72
CA ASP A 207 -14.42 -7.95 -14.40
C ASP A 207 -13.28 -7.10 -13.80
N MET A 208 -13.13 -5.84 -14.25
CA MET A 208 -12.20 -4.90 -13.66
C MET A 208 -12.83 -4.22 -12.45
N MET A 209 -12.15 -4.25 -11.32
CA MET A 209 -12.63 -3.61 -10.09
C MET A 209 -12.69 -2.09 -10.27
N LYS A 210 -13.84 -1.50 -9.94
CA LYS A 210 -14.08 -0.05 -9.94
C LYS A 210 -14.12 0.53 -8.55
N ARG A 211 -14.51 -0.28 -7.57
CA ARG A 211 -14.59 0.10 -6.18
C ARG A 211 -14.48 -1.14 -5.31
N GLY A 212 -13.81 -1.05 -4.16
CA GLY A 212 -13.75 -2.18 -3.25
C GLY A 212 -12.47 -2.22 -2.41
N VAL A 213 -12.33 -3.31 -1.68
CA VAL A 213 -11.17 -3.58 -0.82
C VAL A 213 -10.64 -4.97 -1.11
N ILE A 214 -9.33 -5.06 -1.37
CA ILE A 214 -8.60 -6.33 -1.48
C ILE A 214 -7.59 -6.37 -0.34
N ALA A 215 -7.71 -7.35 0.55
CA ALA A 215 -6.73 -7.64 1.59
C ALA A 215 -5.73 -8.67 1.08
N ARG A 216 -4.47 -8.27 0.92
CA ARG A 216 -3.39 -9.14 0.49
C ARG A 216 -2.63 -9.69 1.69
N HIS A 217 -2.30 -10.96 1.64
CA HIS A 217 -1.41 -11.58 2.61
C HIS A 217 -0.26 -12.30 1.94
N LEU A 218 0.96 -11.81 2.17
CA LEU A 218 2.19 -12.49 1.76
C LEU A 218 2.56 -13.52 2.83
N LEU A 219 2.51 -14.80 2.47
CA LEU A 219 2.98 -15.86 3.35
C LEU A 219 4.49 -15.72 3.56
N LEU A 220 4.92 -15.65 4.81
CA LEU A 220 6.33 -15.69 5.20
C LEU A 220 6.73 -17.12 5.57
N PRO A 221 7.93 -17.59 5.17
CA PRO A 221 8.35 -18.95 5.45
C PRO A 221 8.39 -19.23 6.96
N GLY A 222 7.72 -20.30 7.39
CA GLY A 222 7.60 -20.69 8.79
C GLY A 222 6.55 -19.95 9.62
N TYR A 223 5.74 -19.05 9.00
CA TYR A 223 4.72 -18.28 9.71
C TYR A 223 3.29 -18.58 9.26
N LEU A 224 3.03 -19.85 8.95
CA LEU A 224 1.73 -20.32 8.47
C LEU A 224 0.59 -20.00 9.46
N GLU A 225 0.81 -20.17 10.77
CA GLU A 225 -0.20 -19.86 11.78
C GLU A 225 -0.56 -18.38 11.84
N ASN A 226 0.40 -17.48 11.62
CA ASN A 226 0.10 -16.06 11.46
C ASN A 226 -0.75 -15.80 10.22
N ALA A 227 -0.43 -16.49 9.10
CA ALA A 227 -1.20 -16.36 7.86
C ALA A 227 -2.64 -16.86 8.02
N LYS A 228 -2.84 -18.01 8.64
CA LYS A 228 -4.18 -18.54 8.98
C LYS A 228 -4.97 -17.58 9.88
N ALA A 229 -4.30 -16.98 10.86
CA ALA A 229 -4.94 -15.99 11.75
C ALA A 229 -5.38 -14.73 10.97
N VAL A 230 -4.58 -14.26 10.01
CA VAL A 230 -4.95 -13.13 9.13
C VAL A 230 -6.16 -13.49 8.27
N VAL A 231 -6.13 -14.63 7.57
CA VAL A 231 -7.24 -15.10 6.73
C VAL A 231 -8.52 -15.22 7.53
N LYS A 232 -8.43 -15.88 8.70
CA LYS A 232 -9.56 -16.04 9.61
C LYS A 232 -10.14 -14.70 10.05
N TYR A 233 -9.31 -13.76 10.49
CA TYR A 233 -9.79 -12.46 10.94
C TYR A 233 -10.51 -11.70 9.83
N VAL A 234 -9.93 -11.65 8.64
CA VAL A 234 -10.53 -10.92 7.50
C VAL A 234 -11.86 -11.55 7.12
N TYR A 235 -11.91 -12.88 6.96
CA TYR A 235 -13.14 -13.57 6.56
C TYR A 235 -14.22 -13.53 7.64
N ASP A 236 -13.90 -13.82 8.91
CA ASP A 236 -14.87 -13.77 10.00
C ASP A 236 -15.48 -12.37 10.19
N THR A 237 -14.70 -11.31 9.87
CA THR A 237 -15.14 -9.92 10.10
C THR A 237 -15.89 -9.35 8.91
N TYR A 238 -15.48 -9.66 7.68
CA TYR A 238 -15.98 -8.97 6.49
C TYR A 238 -16.66 -9.91 5.49
N GLY A 239 -16.44 -11.23 5.57
CA GLY A 239 -16.96 -12.20 4.61
C GLY A 239 -16.59 -11.80 3.18
N ASP A 240 -17.56 -11.85 2.28
CA ASP A 240 -17.39 -11.57 0.85
C ASP A 240 -17.25 -10.08 0.49
N LYS A 241 -17.31 -9.18 1.48
CA LYS A 241 -17.12 -7.74 1.24
C LYS A 241 -15.67 -7.37 0.96
N VAL A 242 -14.73 -8.18 1.44
CA VAL A 242 -13.30 -7.99 1.23
C VAL A 242 -12.75 -9.17 0.47
N PHE A 243 -12.15 -8.91 -0.69
CA PHE A 243 -11.44 -9.94 -1.44
C PHE A 243 -10.14 -10.29 -0.73
N LEU A 244 -9.83 -11.58 -0.62
CA LEU A 244 -8.56 -12.05 -0.08
C LEU A 244 -7.60 -12.38 -1.23
N SER A 245 -6.35 -11.89 -1.16
CA SER A 245 -5.28 -12.28 -2.09
C SER A 245 -4.15 -12.94 -1.31
N LEU A 246 -3.98 -14.25 -1.52
CA LEU A 246 -2.94 -15.05 -0.88
C LEU A 246 -1.73 -15.12 -1.80
N MET A 247 -0.59 -14.63 -1.30
CA MET A 247 0.62 -14.49 -2.11
C MET A 247 1.72 -15.43 -1.59
N ASN A 248 2.35 -16.19 -2.52
CA ASN A 248 3.52 -17.04 -2.26
C ASN A 248 4.82 -16.45 -2.82
N GLN A 249 4.78 -15.24 -3.37
CA GLN A 249 5.89 -14.59 -4.07
C GLN A 249 7.02 -14.09 -3.16
N TYR A 250 7.16 -14.65 -1.94
CA TYR A 250 8.25 -14.30 -1.06
C TYR A 250 9.61 -14.74 -1.65
N THR A 251 10.50 -13.78 -1.85
CA THR A 251 11.87 -14.01 -2.31
C THR A 251 12.86 -13.53 -1.24
N PRO A 252 13.76 -14.40 -0.73
CA PRO A 252 14.79 -14.00 0.20
C PRO A 252 15.83 -13.13 -0.53
N LEU A 253 15.92 -11.85 -0.13
CA LEU A 253 16.89 -10.92 -0.68
C LEU A 253 18.12 -10.81 0.24
N PRO A 254 19.30 -10.37 -0.24
CA PRO A 254 20.54 -10.36 0.56
C PRO A 254 20.44 -9.67 1.93
N HIS A 255 19.57 -8.67 2.04
CA HIS A 255 19.39 -7.94 3.30
C HIS A 255 18.65 -8.73 4.39
N VAL A 256 18.03 -9.89 4.07
CA VAL A 256 17.37 -10.77 5.06
C VAL A 256 18.29 -11.84 5.65
N GLU A 257 19.56 -11.92 5.27
CA GLU A 257 20.55 -12.89 5.80
C GLU A 257 20.66 -12.86 7.34
N LYS A 258 20.34 -11.72 7.97
CA LYS A 258 20.32 -11.57 9.43
C LYS A 258 19.16 -12.28 10.12
N TRP A 259 18.19 -12.76 9.35
CA TRP A 259 17.01 -13.48 9.79
C TRP A 259 16.99 -14.86 9.12
N PRO A 260 17.70 -15.87 9.67
CA PRO A 260 17.86 -17.19 9.03
C PRO A 260 16.54 -17.87 8.68
N GLU A 261 15.50 -17.65 9.49
CA GLU A 261 14.15 -18.16 9.27
C GLU A 261 13.49 -17.59 8.01
N LEU A 262 13.88 -16.38 7.60
CA LEU A 262 13.39 -15.72 6.37
C LEU A 262 14.33 -15.96 5.17
N ASN A 263 15.48 -16.61 5.37
CA ASN A 263 16.46 -16.82 4.29
C ASN A 263 16.17 -18.11 3.49
N ARG A 264 14.89 -18.35 3.20
CA ARG A 264 14.40 -19.40 2.32
C ARG A 264 13.11 -18.98 1.65
N ARG A 265 12.70 -19.63 0.60
CA ARG A 265 11.36 -19.47 0.02
C ARG A 265 10.31 -20.18 0.87
N VAL A 266 9.06 -19.80 0.69
CA VAL A 266 7.89 -20.57 1.12
C VAL A 266 7.90 -21.89 0.36
N THR A 267 7.58 -23.00 1.03
CA THR A 267 7.43 -24.29 0.35
C THR A 267 6.03 -24.42 -0.24
N GLU A 268 5.87 -25.29 -1.22
CA GLU A 268 4.59 -25.61 -1.85
C GLU A 268 3.60 -26.10 -0.78
N GLU A 269 4.05 -26.98 0.12
CA GLU A 269 3.22 -27.51 1.21
C GLU A 269 2.74 -26.41 2.19
N GLU A 270 3.61 -25.43 2.52
CA GLU A 270 3.20 -24.30 3.37
C GLU A 270 2.12 -23.44 2.70
N TYR A 271 2.23 -23.27 1.38
CA TYR A 271 1.26 -22.46 0.64
C TYR A 271 -0.06 -23.19 0.41
N ASP A 272 0.01 -24.46 -0.01
CA ASP A 272 -1.17 -25.30 -0.22
C ASP A 272 -1.99 -25.43 1.07
N GLU A 273 -1.33 -25.63 2.22
CA GLU A 273 -2.01 -25.68 3.51
C GLU A 273 -2.73 -24.37 3.86
N LEU A 274 -2.17 -23.21 3.47
CA LEU A 274 -2.85 -21.92 3.65
C LEU A 274 -4.06 -21.79 2.73
N VAL A 275 -3.94 -22.22 1.47
CA VAL A 275 -5.03 -22.19 0.49
C VAL A 275 -6.17 -23.13 0.92
N ASP A 276 -5.83 -24.37 1.30
CA ASP A 276 -6.80 -25.34 1.80
C ASP A 276 -7.54 -24.81 3.01
N TYR A 277 -6.82 -24.18 3.97
CA TYR A 277 -7.43 -23.55 5.11
C TYR A 277 -8.42 -22.44 4.74
N ALA A 278 -8.09 -21.61 3.75
CA ALA A 278 -8.98 -20.55 3.28
C ALA A 278 -10.25 -21.14 2.64
N ILE A 279 -10.11 -22.22 1.86
CA ILE A 279 -11.24 -22.96 1.23
C ILE A 279 -12.12 -23.60 2.30
N GLU A 280 -11.53 -24.29 3.30
CA GLU A 280 -12.27 -24.91 4.41
C GLU A 280 -13.02 -23.88 5.27
N LEU A 281 -12.48 -22.67 5.39
CA LEU A 281 -13.13 -21.57 6.08
C LEU A 281 -14.35 -21.03 5.30
N GLY A 282 -14.41 -21.25 3.97
CA GLY A 282 -15.50 -20.84 3.10
C GLY A 282 -15.20 -19.56 2.30
N VAL A 283 -13.92 -19.18 2.12
CA VAL A 283 -13.55 -18.03 1.28
C VAL A 283 -13.86 -18.34 -0.18
N GLU A 284 -14.80 -17.60 -0.78
CA GLU A 284 -15.17 -17.70 -2.20
C GLU A 284 -14.57 -16.55 -3.03
N ASN A 285 -14.45 -15.36 -2.44
CA ASN A 285 -13.93 -14.18 -3.10
C ASN A 285 -12.44 -13.99 -2.77
N GLY A 286 -11.56 -14.56 -3.62
CA GLY A 286 -10.14 -14.48 -3.40
C GLY A 286 -9.29 -14.72 -4.65
N PHE A 287 -8.02 -14.38 -4.53
CA PHE A 287 -6.99 -14.63 -5.52
C PHE A 287 -5.91 -15.50 -4.89
N ILE A 288 -5.51 -16.53 -5.59
CA ILE A 288 -4.37 -17.39 -5.25
C ILE A 288 -3.31 -17.26 -6.36
N GLN A 289 -2.05 -17.38 -5.99
CA GLN A 289 -0.98 -17.40 -6.97
C GLN A 289 -0.65 -18.85 -7.32
N GLU A 290 -0.77 -19.18 -8.60
CA GLU A 290 -0.42 -20.51 -9.13
C GLU A 290 1.00 -20.50 -9.71
N GLY A 291 1.73 -21.61 -9.54
CA GLY A 291 3.05 -21.82 -10.11
C GLY A 291 4.20 -21.08 -9.40
N GLU A 292 5.35 -21.01 -10.08
CA GLU A 292 6.55 -20.34 -9.57
C GLU A 292 6.45 -18.82 -9.75
N THR A 293 5.78 -18.13 -8.82
CA THR A 293 5.61 -16.67 -8.84
C THR A 293 6.68 -15.92 -8.03
N ALA A 294 7.51 -16.64 -7.28
CA ALA A 294 8.56 -16.06 -6.44
C ALA A 294 9.85 -15.77 -7.26
N GLU A 295 9.75 -14.89 -8.26
CA GLU A 295 10.90 -14.47 -9.07
C GLU A 295 11.26 -13.01 -8.84
N GLU A 296 12.56 -12.69 -8.82
CA GLU A 296 13.05 -11.30 -8.71
C GLU A 296 12.62 -10.43 -9.91
N SER A 297 12.28 -11.06 -11.06
CA SER A 297 11.81 -10.36 -12.26
C SER A 297 10.51 -9.58 -12.07
N PHE A 298 9.72 -9.90 -11.05
CA PHE A 298 8.52 -9.13 -10.69
C PHE A 298 8.81 -7.85 -9.90
N ILE A 299 10.04 -7.66 -9.42
CA ILE A 299 10.45 -6.43 -8.75
C ILE A 299 10.85 -5.42 -9.82
N PRO A 300 10.14 -4.27 -9.95
CA PRO A 300 10.47 -3.30 -10.98
C PRO A 300 11.82 -2.65 -10.74
N GLU A 301 12.53 -2.30 -11.81
CA GLU A 301 13.70 -1.44 -11.72
C GLU A 301 13.28 -0.03 -11.32
N PHE A 302 13.94 0.52 -10.29
CA PHE A 302 13.68 1.88 -9.82
C PHE A 302 14.66 2.87 -10.49
N ASP A 303 14.42 3.11 -11.76
CA ASP A 303 15.26 3.88 -12.68
C ASP A 303 14.74 5.29 -13.00
N ASN A 304 13.66 5.70 -12.34
CA ASN A 304 12.88 6.92 -12.56
C ASN A 304 12.09 6.94 -13.88
N GLU A 305 11.81 5.80 -14.52
CA GLU A 305 10.92 5.73 -15.67
C GLU A 305 9.57 6.42 -15.36
N GLY A 306 9.13 7.30 -16.30
CA GLY A 306 7.88 8.07 -16.19
C GLY A 306 7.83 9.07 -15.03
N TRP A 307 8.82 9.08 -14.13
CA TRP A 307 8.83 9.97 -12.96
C TRP A 307 9.32 11.38 -13.29
N LYS A 308 10.39 11.47 -14.07
CA LYS A 308 10.88 12.75 -14.63
C LYS A 308 10.27 12.95 -15.99
N GLY A 309 9.69 14.11 -16.24
CA GLY A 309 9.23 14.53 -17.56
C GLY A 309 10.37 14.73 -18.52
#